data_7bb63ca082293ed1b64ba3461bd002d6
#
_entry.id   7bb63ca082293ed1b64ba3461bd002d6
#
_cell.length_a   1.000
_cell.length_b   1.000
_cell.length_c   1.000
_cell.angle_alpha   90.00
_cell.angle_beta   90.00
_cell.angle_gamma   90.00
#
_symmetry.space_group_name_H-M   'P 1'
#
loop_
_entity.id
_entity.type
_entity.pdbx_description
1 polymer ?
#
loop_
_entity_poly.entity_id
_entity_poly.type
_entity_poly.pdbx_seq_one_letter_code
_entity_poly.pdbx_strand_id
1 'polypeptide(L)'
;MKTYSYSFLLLTAALLSSCTSTELPKPISLHPQNPHYFLFRDKPAILIGSTEHYGAVMNLDFDYLKYLNELAACGLNVTRTFSGIYVEPVGAFGIKKNTMAPMPERFIAPWARSSESGYSNGGNKFDLSKWDDNYFIRLKDFIAEAGKRDIVVELDLFSNFYDTIQWKLSPLNSINNINDIGEIRDYKEILSLRHPEILAEQEKMVKKIINELKDFDNLYYEVCNEPYFGDTIALREWEVHMTSVVADAERDFTNKHLISNNVQNFKKLVPEPRQHVSIYNFHYAEPPVTVPLNYHLNFPLGDNETGFRGIEGTIYRIEAWRFLLSGGALFNHLDYSFTTENEDGSNVVQKGEPGAGSRALREQFKILAGFMQSLNFINMKPIGDEIVKVSTDGASAEGLVEDGKVWALYLSVKDTISTTSVIEVNLPAGSYKMTWVDTKTGAETPESHNGHNGGWLQIKSPEYLKDIAVKISKIN
;
A
#
# COMPACT_ATOMS: atom_id res chain seq x y z
N MET A 1 21.72 67.72 -54.77
CA MET A 1 20.61 66.84 -54.45
C MET A 1 21.22 65.49 -54.09
N LYS A 2 21.18 65.15 -52.81
CA LYS A 2 21.70 63.86 -52.32
C LYS A 2 20.46 62.96 -52.02
N THR A 3 20.37 61.89 -52.80
CA THR A 3 19.31 60.85 -52.60
C THR A 3 19.76 59.85 -51.55
N TYR A 4 19.01 59.70 -50.51
CA TYR A 4 19.19 58.65 -49.50
C TYR A 4 18.28 57.47 -49.82
N SER A 5 18.92 56.26 -50.00
CA SER A 5 18.26 55.00 -50.21
C SER A 5 18.08 54.35 -48.85
N TYR A 6 16.82 54.04 -48.39
CA TYR A 6 16.55 53.30 -47.22
C TYR A 6 16.33 51.82 -47.61
N SER A 7 17.25 50.97 -47.14
CA SER A 7 17.04 49.49 -47.20
C SER A 7 16.23 49.02 -45.99
N PHE A 8 15.06 48.47 -46.26
CA PHE A 8 14.22 47.81 -45.27
C PHE A 8 14.66 46.35 -45.09
N LEU A 9 15.24 46.02 -43.92
CA LEU A 9 15.53 44.63 -43.55
C LEU A 9 14.28 44.03 -42.93
N LEU A 10 13.61 43.09 -43.63
CA LEU A 10 12.55 42.27 -43.06
C LEU A 10 13.18 41.15 -42.25
N LEU A 11 13.03 41.24 -40.91
CA LEU A 11 13.36 40.18 -39.99
C LEU A 11 12.17 39.23 -39.89
N THR A 12 12.21 38.09 -40.57
CA THR A 12 11.25 36.99 -40.38
C THR A 12 11.61 36.20 -39.12
N ALA A 13 10.87 36.45 -38.02
CA ALA A 13 10.94 35.63 -36.85
C ALA A 13 10.20 34.29 -37.10
N ALA A 14 10.94 33.22 -37.27
CA ALA A 14 10.40 31.86 -37.28
C ALA A 14 10.03 31.47 -35.85
N LEU A 15 8.74 31.49 -35.55
CA LEU A 15 8.20 30.87 -34.34
C LEU A 15 8.31 29.33 -34.47
N LEU A 16 9.34 28.76 -33.90
CA LEU A 16 9.44 27.33 -33.68
C LEU A 16 8.44 26.99 -32.52
N SER A 17 7.22 26.65 -32.90
CA SER A 17 6.31 25.94 -31.98
C SER A 17 6.91 24.56 -31.70
N SER A 18 7.63 24.41 -30.60
CA SER A 18 7.93 23.07 -30.07
C SER A 18 6.63 22.49 -29.56
N CYS A 19 5.95 21.64 -30.34
CA CYS A 19 5.00 20.68 -29.81
C CYS A 19 5.80 19.72 -28.90
N THR A 20 5.90 20.05 -27.63
CA THR A 20 6.20 19.04 -26.64
C THR A 20 4.98 18.14 -26.60
N SER A 21 5.05 16.97 -27.22
CA SER A 21 4.15 15.88 -26.90
C SER A 21 4.38 15.61 -25.41
N THR A 22 3.45 16.03 -24.56
CA THR A 22 3.42 15.60 -23.17
C THR A 22 3.07 14.12 -23.21
N GLU A 23 4.11 13.26 -23.24
CA GLU A 23 3.87 11.83 -22.97
C GLU A 23 3.13 11.75 -21.64
N LEU A 24 2.06 10.94 -21.61
CA LEU A 24 1.35 10.66 -20.36
C LEU A 24 2.35 10.06 -19.35
N PRO A 25 2.32 10.48 -18.09
CA PRO A 25 3.21 9.92 -17.08
C PRO A 25 3.01 8.40 -17.02
N LYS A 26 4.12 7.67 -16.89
CA LYS A 26 4.08 6.21 -16.79
C LYS A 26 3.58 5.79 -15.42
N PRO A 27 2.65 4.84 -15.36
CA PRO A 27 2.20 4.27 -14.09
C PRO A 27 3.38 3.72 -13.27
N ILE A 28 3.20 3.65 -11.95
CA ILE A 28 4.10 2.90 -11.08
C ILE A 28 4.36 1.51 -11.68
N SER A 29 5.61 1.10 -11.69
CA SER A 29 6.05 -0.12 -12.35
C SER A 29 7.09 -0.86 -11.51
N LEU A 30 7.43 -2.09 -11.88
CA LEU A 30 8.55 -2.80 -11.27
C LEU A 30 9.87 -2.11 -11.64
N HIS A 31 10.80 -2.01 -10.68
CA HIS A 31 12.10 -1.43 -10.96
C HIS A 31 12.92 -2.35 -11.89
N PRO A 32 13.43 -1.84 -13.03
CA PRO A 32 14.02 -2.68 -14.09
C PRO A 32 15.30 -3.41 -13.68
N GLN A 33 16.03 -2.92 -12.68
CA GLN A 33 17.25 -3.55 -12.18
C GLN A 33 16.99 -4.46 -10.98
N ASN A 34 15.94 -4.18 -10.21
CA ASN A 34 15.59 -4.99 -9.04
C ASN A 34 14.06 -5.01 -8.88
N PRO A 35 13.36 -5.96 -9.51
CA PRO A 35 11.91 -6.01 -9.50
C PRO A 35 11.28 -6.40 -8.15
N HIS A 36 12.08 -6.58 -7.08
CA HIS A 36 11.57 -6.61 -5.71
C HIS A 36 11.00 -5.27 -5.24
N TYR A 37 11.30 -4.17 -5.97
CA TYR A 37 10.91 -2.81 -5.62
C TYR A 37 10.21 -2.12 -6.78
N PHE A 38 9.66 -0.95 -6.51
CA PHE A 38 8.93 -0.16 -7.49
C PHE A 38 9.83 0.92 -8.15
N LEU A 39 9.42 1.33 -9.34
CA LEU A 39 9.83 2.56 -10.00
C LEU A 39 8.60 3.46 -10.12
N PHE A 40 8.64 4.64 -9.51
CA PHE A 40 7.57 5.62 -9.56
C PHE A 40 8.14 7.00 -9.93
N ARG A 41 7.65 7.59 -11.03
CA ARG A 41 8.12 8.88 -11.54
C ARG A 41 9.65 8.92 -11.66
N ASP A 42 10.21 7.91 -12.31
CA ASP A 42 11.65 7.69 -12.54
C ASP A 42 12.51 7.58 -11.27
N LYS A 43 11.91 7.33 -10.12
CA LYS A 43 12.62 7.11 -8.86
C LYS A 43 12.34 5.73 -8.29
N PRO A 44 13.36 5.05 -7.74
CA PRO A 44 13.13 3.85 -6.93
C PRO A 44 12.19 4.16 -5.77
N ALA A 45 11.21 3.29 -5.53
CA ALA A 45 10.22 3.50 -4.49
C ALA A 45 9.99 2.25 -3.63
N ILE A 46 9.79 2.51 -2.35
CA ILE A 46 9.20 1.61 -1.35
C ILE A 46 7.94 2.31 -0.86
N LEU A 47 6.85 1.57 -0.70
CA LEU A 47 5.57 2.12 -0.30
C LEU A 47 5.35 1.94 1.20
N ILE A 48 5.08 3.03 1.90
CA ILE A 48 4.82 3.05 3.35
C ILE A 48 3.56 3.85 3.62
N GLY A 49 2.57 3.20 4.23
CA GLY A 49 1.27 3.77 4.57
C GLY A 49 0.89 3.62 6.03
N SER A 50 -0.01 4.49 6.48
CA SER A 50 -0.79 4.37 7.70
C SER A 50 -2.15 4.98 7.39
N THR A 51 -3.09 4.14 6.95
CA THR A 51 -4.25 4.57 6.19
C THR A 51 -5.55 4.45 6.97
N GLU A 52 -6.54 5.26 6.62
CA GLU A 52 -7.91 5.05 7.08
C GLU A 52 -8.43 3.66 6.66
N HIS A 53 -9.58 3.26 7.18
CA HIS A 53 -10.15 1.93 6.91
C HIS A 53 -10.88 1.88 5.55
N TYR A 54 -10.18 2.26 4.46
CA TYR A 54 -10.49 2.08 3.02
C TYR A 54 -11.79 2.70 2.50
N GLY A 55 -12.52 3.48 3.30
CA GLY A 55 -13.81 4.08 2.95
C GLY A 55 -13.74 5.45 2.27
N ALA A 56 -12.57 6.02 2.05
CA ALA A 56 -12.38 7.41 1.62
C ALA A 56 -13.20 7.82 0.39
N VAL A 57 -13.36 6.95 -0.59
CA VAL A 57 -14.13 7.22 -1.80
C VAL A 57 -15.62 6.95 -1.58
N MET A 58 -15.98 5.81 -1.00
CA MET A 58 -17.37 5.37 -0.88
C MET A 58 -18.18 6.13 0.16
N ASN A 59 -17.53 6.76 1.15
CA ASN A 59 -18.17 7.49 2.23
C ASN A 59 -18.16 8.99 1.96
N LEU A 60 -19.33 9.56 1.67
CA LEU A 60 -19.49 10.97 1.35
C LEU A 60 -19.23 11.92 2.53
N ASP A 61 -19.16 11.41 3.75
CA ASP A 61 -18.84 12.19 4.94
C ASP A 61 -17.32 12.29 5.20
N PHE A 62 -16.50 11.58 4.43
CA PHE A 62 -15.05 11.59 4.60
C PHE A 62 -14.39 12.65 3.70
N ASP A 63 -13.71 13.63 4.32
CA ASP A 63 -12.89 14.64 3.64
C ASP A 63 -11.48 14.08 3.36
N TYR A 64 -11.35 13.41 2.22
CA TYR A 64 -10.07 12.82 1.82
C TYR A 64 -8.97 13.85 1.55
N LEU A 65 -9.26 15.13 1.34
CA LEU A 65 -8.23 16.15 1.16
C LEU A 65 -7.45 16.37 2.46
N LYS A 66 -8.14 16.45 3.60
CA LYS A 66 -7.48 16.54 4.92
C LYS A 66 -6.64 15.29 5.19
N TYR A 67 -7.20 14.12 4.90
CA TYR A 67 -6.54 12.83 5.05
C TYR A 67 -5.24 12.75 4.23
N LEU A 68 -5.31 13.02 2.93
CA LEU A 68 -4.13 12.98 2.05
C LEU A 68 -3.08 14.03 2.42
N ASN A 69 -3.48 15.20 2.93
CA ASN A 69 -2.57 16.21 3.45
C ASN A 69 -1.79 15.69 4.66
N GLU A 70 -2.45 14.98 5.58
CA GLU A 70 -1.79 14.41 6.75
C GLU A 70 -0.82 13.29 6.37
N LEU A 71 -1.19 12.38 5.44
CA LEU A 71 -0.27 11.36 4.93
C LEU A 71 0.99 12.00 4.33
N ALA A 72 0.82 12.99 3.46
CA ALA A 72 1.94 13.70 2.83
C ALA A 72 2.83 14.42 3.86
N ALA A 73 2.24 15.07 4.87
CA ALA A 73 2.98 15.74 5.93
C ALA A 73 3.86 14.78 6.75
N CYS A 74 3.40 13.55 6.89
CA CYS A 74 4.13 12.46 7.53
C CYS A 74 5.05 11.69 6.57
N GLY A 75 5.18 12.11 5.30
CA GLY A 75 6.04 11.46 4.29
C GLY A 75 5.60 10.05 3.91
N LEU A 76 4.31 9.73 4.11
CA LEU A 76 3.70 8.46 3.71
C LEU A 76 3.25 8.56 2.24
N ASN A 77 3.48 7.51 1.47
CA ASN A 77 3.38 7.55 0.02
C ASN A 77 2.48 6.48 -0.59
N VAL A 78 1.66 5.82 0.21
CA VAL A 78 0.63 4.90 -0.28
C VAL A 78 -0.65 5.05 0.54
N THR A 79 -1.79 4.92 -0.14
CA THR A 79 -3.11 4.76 0.45
C THR A 79 -3.87 3.66 -0.25
N ARG A 80 -4.84 3.09 0.43
CA ARG A 80 -5.68 2.00 -0.05
C ARG A 80 -7.14 2.42 -0.01
N THR A 81 -7.94 2.02 -0.99
CA THR A 81 -9.39 2.31 -1.02
C THR A 81 -10.16 1.23 -1.76
N PHE A 82 -11.40 1.00 -1.39
CA PHE A 82 -12.26 -0.01 -1.99
C PHE A 82 -13.21 0.57 -3.03
N SER A 83 -13.60 -0.26 -4.00
CA SER A 83 -14.45 0.14 -5.13
C SER A 83 -15.91 0.50 -4.75
N GLY A 84 -16.36 0.19 -3.52
CA GLY A 84 -17.74 0.43 -3.10
C GLY A 84 -18.71 -0.71 -3.39
N ILE A 85 -18.21 -1.88 -3.77
CA ILE A 85 -19.04 -3.10 -3.87
C ILE A 85 -19.25 -3.77 -2.51
N TYR A 86 -18.30 -3.57 -1.60
CA TYR A 86 -18.28 -4.07 -0.23
C TYR A 86 -18.50 -2.91 0.74
N VAL A 87 -19.38 -3.10 1.71
CA VAL A 87 -19.77 -2.10 2.72
C VAL A 87 -19.88 -2.78 4.07
N GLU A 88 -19.46 -2.12 5.11
CA GLU A 88 -19.51 -2.64 6.48
C GLU A 88 -20.67 -2.04 7.29
N PRO A 89 -21.32 -2.83 8.14
CA PRO A 89 -22.25 -2.28 9.11
C PRO A 89 -21.51 -1.53 10.22
N VAL A 90 -22.17 -0.57 10.85
CA VAL A 90 -21.62 0.13 12.02
C VAL A 90 -21.21 -0.88 13.10
N GLY A 91 -19.97 -0.74 13.60
CA GLY A 91 -19.41 -1.63 14.62
C GLY A 91 -18.82 -2.94 14.08
N ALA A 92 -18.74 -3.12 12.76
CA ALA A 92 -18.04 -4.25 12.17
C ALA A 92 -16.61 -4.36 12.73
N PHE A 93 -16.17 -5.59 12.98
CA PHE A 93 -14.84 -5.91 13.54
C PHE A 93 -14.48 -5.20 14.86
N GLY A 94 -15.45 -4.63 15.56
CA GLY A 94 -15.22 -3.85 16.78
C GLY A 94 -14.73 -2.43 16.54
N ILE A 95 -14.71 -1.96 15.29
CA ILE A 95 -14.30 -0.61 14.93
C ILE A 95 -15.45 0.35 15.20
N LYS A 96 -15.24 1.32 16.08
CA LYS A 96 -16.33 2.23 16.52
C LYS A 96 -16.65 3.33 15.51
N LYS A 97 -15.63 3.86 14.84
CA LYS A 97 -15.75 4.95 13.86
C LYS A 97 -15.16 4.48 12.53
N ASN A 98 -15.91 3.63 11.86
CA ASN A 98 -15.49 2.92 10.66
C ASN A 98 -15.83 3.73 9.40
N THR A 99 -14.83 4.10 8.61
CA THR A 99 -15.01 4.83 7.35
C THR A 99 -15.74 4.01 6.29
N MET A 100 -15.64 2.65 6.33
CA MET A 100 -16.39 1.75 5.45
C MET A 100 -17.85 1.53 5.88
N ALA A 101 -18.30 2.16 6.99
CA ALA A 101 -19.67 2.12 7.46
C ALA A 101 -20.35 3.48 7.29
N PRO A 102 -20.64 3.91 6.04
CA PRO A 102 -21.25 5.21 5.78
C PRO A 102 -22.64 5.30 6.41
N MET A 103 -22.99 6.49 6.87
CA MET A 103 -24.34 6.80 7.37
C MET A 103 -25.38 6.58 6.27
N PRO A 104 -26.68 6.38 6.61
CA PRO A 104 -27.76 6.30 5.65
C PRO A 104 -27.69 7.45 4.64
N GLU A 105 -27.86 7.15 3.34
CA GLU A 105 -27.78 8.09 2.20
C GLU A 105 -26.41 8.75 1.99
N ARG A 106 -25.37 8.39 2.76
CA ARG A 106 -24.00 8.90 2.62
C ARG A 106 -23.05 7.92 1.91
N PHE A 107 -23.61 6.82 1.41
CA PHE A 107 -22.90 5.83 0.62
C PHE A 107 -23.02 6.12 -0.88
N ILE A 108 -21.88 6.16 -1.58
CA ILE A 108 -21.78 6.25 -3.04
C ILE A 108 -21.08 5.02 -3.58
N ALA A 109 -21.51 4.50 -4.72
CA ALA A 109 -21.02 3.29 -5.36
C ALA A 109 -20.97 3.48 -6.88
N PRO A 110 -20.34 2.58 -7.64
CA PRO A 110 -20.25 2.71 -9.10
C PRO A 110 -21.60 2.86 -9.83
N TRP A 111 -22.67 2.33 -9.28
CA TRP A 111 -24.01 2.35 -9.89
C TRP A 111 -24.88 3.48 -9.36
N ALA A 112 -25.71 4.05 -10.25
CA ALA A 112 -26.63 5.12 -9.92
C ALA A 112 -27.77 4.65 -9.01
N ARG A 113 -28.28 5.55 -8.17
CA ARG A 113 -29.52 5.32 -7.42
C ARG A 113 -30.72 5.38 -8.36
N SER A 114 -31.67 4.47 -8.19
CA SER A 114 -32.98 4.50 -8.84
C SER A 114 -33.96 5.43 -8.12
N SER A 115 -35.20 5.49 -8.59
CA SER A 115 -36.31 6.17 -7.90
C SER A 115 -37.02 5.28 -6.86
N GLU A 116 -36.67 3.98 -6.77
CA GLU A 116 -37.28 3.03 -5.85
C GLU A 116 -36.56 3.06 -4.49
N SER A 117 -37.30 3.29 -3.42
CA SER A 117 -36.79 3.24 -2.05
C SER A 117 -36.55 1.81 -1.59
N GLY A 118 -35.69 1.63 -0.57
CA GLY A 118 -35.51 0.34 0.10
C GLY A 118 -34.10 -0.24 0.03
N TYR A 119 -33.07 0.58 -0.21
CA TYR A 119 -31.69 0.16 0.02
C TYR A 119 -31.46 -0.14 1.50
N SER A 120 -30.77 -1.24 1.81
CA SER A 120 -30.61 -1.77 3.16
C SER A 120 -29.95 -0.82 4.16
N ASN A 121 -29.11 0.12 3.70
CA ASN A 121 -28.54 1.19 4.51
C ASN A 121 -29.25 2.55 4.34
N GLY A 122 -30.52 2.54 3.91
CA GLY A 122 -31.32 3.74 3.68
C GLY A 122 -31.18 4.37 2.29
N GLY A 123 -32.23 5.11 1.90
CA GLY A 123 -32.33 5.73 0.58
C GLY A 123 -32.86 4.77 -0.50
N ASN A 124 -32.59 5.11 -1.74
CA ASN A 124 -33.09 4.39 -2.91
C ASN A 124 -32.17 3.21 -3.27
N LYS A 125 -32.76 2.17 -3.89
CA LYS A 125 -32.04 1.04 -4.48
C LYS A 125 -31.18 1.49 -5.66
N PHE A 126 -30.23 0.66 -6.06
CA PHE A 126 -29.35 0.88 -7.21
C PHE A 126 -30.02 0.45 -8.52
N ASP A 127 -29.65 1.09 -9.61
CA ASP A 127 -29.91 0.66 -10.98
C ASP A 127 -28.60 0.18 -11.60
N LEU A 128 -28.36 -1.13 -11.64
CA LEU A 128 -27.11 -1.70 -12.14
C LEU A 128 -26.92 -1.53 -13.67
N SER A 129 -27.94 -1.02 -14.37
CA SER A 129 -27.83 -0.66 -15.78
C SER A 129 -27.23 0.74 -16.00
N LYS A 130 -27.04 1.54 -14.94
CA LYS A 130 -26.60 2.93 -14.99
C LYS A 130 -25.43 3.19 -14.05
N TRP A 131 -24.42 3.86 -14.55
CA TRP A 131 -23.29 4.32 -13.74
C TRP A 131 -23.63 5.62 -12.98
N ASP A 132 -23.02 5.78 -11.80
CA ASP A 132 -23.08 7.05 -11.06
C ASP A 132 -21.86 7.91 -11.44
N ASP A 133 -22.08 8.94 -12.25
CA ASP A 133 -21.03 9.85 -12.68
C ASP A 133 -20.35 10.55 -11.50
N ASN A 134 -21.07 10.83 -10.40
CA ASN A 134 -20.51 11.46 -9.21
C ASN A 134 -19.53 10.53 -8.48
N TYR A 135 -19.78 9.22 -8.49
CA TYR A 135 -18.84 8.25 -7.98
C TYR A 135 -17.52 8.30 -8.76
N PHE A 136 -17.59 8.26 -10.10
CA PHE A 136 -16.37 8.29 -10.92
C PHE A 136 -15.65 9.64 -10.87
N ILE A 137 -16.36 10.75 -10.74
CA ILE A 137 -15.77 12.06 -10.49
C ILE A 137 -14.99 12.04 -9.16
N ARG A 138 -15.61 11.55 -8.08
CA ARG A 138 -14.99 11.48 -6.76
C ARG A 138 -13.79 10.52 -6.74
N LEU A 139 -13.87 9.34 -7.36
CA LEU A 139 -12.78 8.38 -7.46
C LEU A 139 -11.59 8.99 -8.21
N LYS A 140 -11.81 9.61 -9.36
CA LYS A 140 -10.76 10.27 -10.14
C LYS A 140 -10.14 11.46 -9.40
N ASP A 141 -10.95 12.25 -8.71
CA ASP A 141 -10.45 13.37 -7.91
C ASP A 141 -9.61 12.88 -6.73
N PHE A 142 -10.03 11.83 -6.02
CA PHE A 142 -9.24 11.21 -4.96
C PHE A 142 -7.86 10.76 -5.45
N ILE A 143 -7.80 10.05 -6.60
CA ILE A 143 -6.54 9.56 -7.17
C ILE A 143 -5.68 10.74 -7.64
N ALA A 144 -6.28 11.75 -8.30
CA ALA A 144 -5.57 12.95 -8.74
C ALA A 144 -4.98 13.72 -7.55
N GLU A 145 -5.74 13.90 -6.48
CA GLU A 145 -5.29 14.59 -5.26
C GLU A 145 -4.19 13.80 -4.52
N ALA A 146 -4.28 12.47 -4.49
CA ALA A 146 -3.19 11.61 -4.03
C ALA A 146 -1.93 11.80 -4.90
N GLY A 147 -2.08 11.80 -6.22
CA GLY A 147 -0.97 11.98 -7.16
C GLY A 147 -0.25 13.32 -7.05
N LYS A 148 -0.97 14.41 -6.74
CA LYS A 148 -0.37 15.73 -6.45
C LYS A 148 0.54 15.72 -5.23
N ARG A 149 0.40 14.72 -4.35
CA ARG A 149 1.16 14.54 -3.10
C ARG A 149 2.16 13.39 -3.17
N ASP A 150 2.44 12.87 -4.37
CA ASP A 150 3.28 11.70 -4.59
C ASP A 150 2.80 10.43 -3.84
N ILE A 151 1.49 10.31 -3.61
CA ILE A 151 0.86 9.17 -2.97
C ILE A 151 0.32 8.23 -4.04
N VAL A 152 0.72 6.96 -3.97
CA VAL A 152 0.21 5.87 -4.79
C VAL A 152 -1.10 5.36 -4.18
N VAL A 153 -2.08 5.07 -5.02
CA VAL A 153 -3.37 4.49 -4.60
C VAL A 153 -3.39 3.00 -4.96
N GLU A 154 -3.61 2.16 -3.96
CA GLU A 154 -4.05 0.78 -4.15
C GLU A 154 -5.58 0.77 -4.20
N LEU A 155 -6.13 0.38 -5.35
CA LEU A 155 -7.57 0.26 -5.51
C LEU A 155 -7.98 -1.21 -5.47
N ASP A 156 -8.64 -1.60 -4.38
CA ASP A 156 -9.26 -2.91 -4.23
C ASP A 156 -10.56 -2.98 -5.04
N LEU A 157 -10.55 -3.82 -6.05
CA LEU A 157 -11.71 -4.01 -6.92
C LEU A 157 -12.83 -4.76 -6.19
N PHE A 158 -12.44 -5.74 -5.36
CA PHE A 158 -13.36 -6.55 -4.57
C PHE A 158 -12.82 -6.76 -3.14
N SER A 159 -13.70 -7.18 -2.26
CA SER A 159 -13.37 -7.75 -0.96
C SER A 159 -14.21 -8.99 -0.72
N ASN A 160 -13.68 -9.92 0.02
CA ASN A 160 -14.48 -11.03 0.52
C ASN A 160 -15.59 -10.51 1.44
N PHE A 161 -16.73 -11.18 1.47
CA PHE A 161 -17.78 -10.92 2.44
C PHE A 161 -17.56 -11.85 3.64
N TYR A 162 -17.52 -11.30 4.84
CA TYR A 162 -17.21 -12.06 6.06
C TYR A 162 -18.46 -12.60 6.73
N ASP A 163 -19.62 -12.00 6.44
CA ASP A 163 -20.92 -12.47 6.90
C ASP A 163 -22.08 -12.04 5.99
N THR A 164 -23.28 -12.53 6.34
CA THR A 164 -24.51 -12.23 5.60
C THR A 164 -24.91 -10.75 5.68
N ILE A 165 -24.53 -10.03 6.76
CA ILE A 165 -24.92 -8.63 6.96
C ILE A 165 -24.19 -7.75 5.96
N GLN A 166 -22.89 -7.97 5.74
CA GLN A 166 -22.08 -7.26 4.75
C GLN A 166 -22.61 -7.50 3.33
N TRP A 167 -22.94 -8.77 3.01
CA TRP A 167 -23.56 -9.07 1.73
C TRP A 167 -24.90 -8.34 1.52
N LYS A 168 -25.71 -8.23 2.56
CA LYS A 168 -26.98 -7.48 2.51
C LYS A 168 -26.82 -5.98 2.28
N LEU A 169 -25.62 -5.43 2.49
CA LEU A 169 -25.32 -4.02 2.21
C LEU A 169 -24.76 -3.80 0.80
N SER A 170 -24.32 -4.83 0.10
CA SER A 170 -23.76 -4.70 -1.25
C SER A 170 -24.81 -4.23 -2.26
N PRO A 171 -24.47 -3.30 -3.18
CA PRO A 171 -25.33 -2.95 -4.31
C PRO A 171 -25.72 -4.16 -5.20
N LEU A 172 -24.83 -5.16 -5.28
CA LEU A 172 -25.08 -6.37 -6.08
C LEU A 172 -26.04 -7.37 -5.43
N ASN A 173 -26.46 -7.17 -4.17
CA ASN A 173 -27.50 -8.00 -3.58
C ASN A 173 -28.86 -7.61 -4.16
N SER A 174 -29.69 -8.59 -4.57
CA SER A 174 -30.98 -8.38 -5.23
C SER A 174 -31.96 -7.50 -4.45
N ILE A 175 -31.86 -7.49 -3.11
CA ILE A 175 -32.70 -6.62 -2.28
C ILE A 175 -32.35 -5.13 -2.43
N ASN A 176 -31.15 -4.81 -2.93
CA ASN A 176 -30.61 -3.47 -3.02
C ASN A 176 -30.61 -2.88 -4.44
N ASN A 177 -30.97 -3.64 -5.44
CA ASN A 177 -31.05 -3.17 -6.81
C ASN A 177 -32.43 -3.43 -7.43
N ILE A 178 -32.76 -2.69 -8.51
CA ILE A 178 -34.02 -2.82 -9.22
C ILE A 178 -33.94 -3.82 -10.39
N ASN A 179 -32.81 -4.47 -10.54
CA ASN A 179 -32.51 -5.37 -11.67
C ASN A 179 -32.73 -6.84 -11.30
N ASP A 180 -33.09 -7.12 -10.05
CA ASP A 180 -33.29 -8.48 -9.49
C ASP A 180 -32.03 -9.38 -9.62
N ILE A 181 -30.83 -8.78 -9.74
CA ILE A 181 -29.56 -9.47 -9.81
C ILE A 181 -29.01 -9.72 -8.42
N GLY A 182 -28.44 -10.92 -8.18
CA GLY A 182 -27.77 -11.25 -6.92
C GLY A 182 -28.68 -11.90 -5.87
N GLU A 183 -29.65 -12.71 -6.29
CA GLU A 183 -30.41 -13.60 -5.40
C GLU A 183 -29.52 -14.79 -4.97
N ILE A 184 -28.43 -14.49 -4.21
CA ILE A 184 -27.51 -15.48 -3.68
C ILE A 184 -27.69 -15.58 -2.16
N ARG A 185 -28.00 -16.79 -1.69
CA ARG A 185 -28.24 -17.05 -0.25
C ARG A 185 -26.95 -17.16 0.54
N ASP A 186 -25.96 -17.86 -0.01
CA ASP A 186 -24.66 -18.03 0.65
C ASP A 186 -23.68 -16.98 0.12
N TYR A 187 -23.37 -15.98 0.92
CA TYR A 187 -22.43 -14.93 0.58
C TYR A 187 -21.04 -15.43 0.16
N LYS A 188 -20.69 -16.66 0.53
CA LYS A 188 -19.43 -17.31 0.18
C LYS A 188 -19.34 -17.72 -1.29
N GLU A 189 -20.44 -17.71 -2.02
CA GLU A 189 -20.49 -18.07 -3.44
C GLU A 189 -20.40 -16.86 -4.38
N ILE A 190 -20.39 -15.62 -3.85
CA ILE A 190 -20.44 -14.40 -4.66
C ILE A 190 -19.17 -14.23 -5.50
N LEU A 191 -18.02 -14.57 -4.92
CA LEU A 191 -16.74 -14.56 -5.61
C LEU A 191 -16.46 -15.94 -6.22
N SER A 192 -17.25 -16.28 -7.24
CA SER A 192 -17.12 -17.54 -7.98
C SER A 192 -17.64 -17.38 -9.42
N LEU A 193 -17.31 -18.31 -10.29
CA LEU A 193 -17.83 -18.37 -11.67
C LEU A 193 -19.22 -19.02 -11.77
N ARG A 194 -19.82 -19.38 -10.64
CA ARG A 194 -21.08 -20.16 -10.58
C ARG A 194 -22.33 -19.32 -10.84
N HIS A 195 -22.24 -18.00 -10.69
CA HIS A 195 -23.36 -17.06 -10.79
C HIS A 195 -23.15 -16.09 -11.97
N PRO A 196 -23.51 -16.46 -13.21
CA PRO A 196 -23.13 -15.72 -14.41
C PRO A 196 -23.69 -14.29 -14.44
N GLU A 197 -24.84 -14.02 -13.83
CA GLU A 197 -25.44 -12.67 -13.78
C GLU A 197 -24.61 -11.72 -12.91
N ILE A 198 -24.19 -12.17 -11.72
CA ILE A 198 -23.29 -11.40 -10.84
C ILE A 198 -21.92 -11.24 -11.49
N LEU A 199 -21.38 -12.32 -12.05
CA LEU A 199 -20.08 -12.28 -12.72
C LEU A 199 -20.07 -11.25 -13.84
N ALA A 200 -21.13 -11.18 -14.64
CA ALA A 200 -21.26 -10.19 -15.70
C ALA A 200 -21.26 -8.75 -15.16
N GLU A 201 -21.93 -8.48 -14.03
CA GLU A 201 -21.92 -7.13 -13.42
C GLU A 201 -20.55 -6.81 -12.79
N GLN A 202 -19.88 -7.80 -12.17
CA GLN A 202 -18.51 -7.65 -11.68
C GLN A 202 -17.55 -7.29 -12.82
N GLU A 203 -17.59 -8.01 -13.94
CA GLU A 203 -16.77 -7.71 -15.11
C GLU A 203 -17.04 -6.32 -15.71
N LYS A 204 -18.33 -5.92 -15.81
CA LYS A 204 -18.70 -4.58 -16.30
C LYS A 204 -18.12 -3.50 -15.41
N MET A 205 -18.23 -3.68 -14.09
CA MET A 205 -17.68 -2.73 -13.12
C MET A 205 -16.16 -2.61 -13.27
N VAL A 206 -15.45 -3.72 -13.32
CA VAL A 206 -13.98 -3.73 -13.51
C VAL A 206 -13.60 -2.99 -14.78
N LYS A 207 -14.20 -3.36 -15.93
CA LYS A 207 -13.94 -2.71 -17.23
C LYS A 207 -14.23 -1.21 -17.20
N LYS A 208 -15.29 -0.78 -16.51
CA LYS A 208 -15.65 0.65 -16.35
C LYS A 208 -14.60 1.38 -15.52
N ILE A 209 -14.22 0.84 -14.35
CA ILE A 209 -13.21 1.43 -13.47
C ILE A 209 -11.87 1.58 -14.23
N ILE A 210 -11.40 0.52 -14.86
CA ILE A 210 -10.14 0.52 -15.62
C ILE A 210 -10.15 1.60 -16.72
N ASN A 211 -11.24 1.72 -17.47
CA ASN A 211 -11.36 2.72 -18.53
C ASN A 211 -11.37 4.17 -17.99
N GLU A 212 -11.99 4.40 -16.83
CA GLU A 212 -12.03 5.73 -16.21
C GLU A 212 -10.67 6.15 -15.64
N LEU A 213 -9.83 5.19 -15.25
CA LEU A 213 -8.58 5.44 -14.53
C LEU A 213 -7.32 5.28 -15.38
N LYS A 214 -7.43 4.95 -16.64
CA LYS A 214 -6.33 4.59 -17.56
C LYS A 214 -5.19 5.61 -17.67
N ASP A 215 -5.43 6.86 -17.33
CA ASP A 215 -4.46 7.96 -17.52
C ASP A 215 -3.73 8.35 -16.22
N PHE A 216 -3.99 7.64 -15.10
CA PHE A 216 -3.34 7.91 -13.82
C PHE A 216 -2.02 7.14 -13.70
N ASP A 217 -0.99 7.81 -13.16
CA ASP A 217 0.35 7.22 -12.97
C ASP A 217 0.56 6.65 -11.56
N ASN A 218 -0.24 7.07 -10.60
CA ASN A 218 -0.13 6.75 -9.19
C ASN A 218 -1.16 5.71 -8.71
N LEU A 219 -1.36 4.67 -9.50
CA LEU A 219 -2.42 3.67 -9.25
C LEU A 219 -1.90 2.26 -9.56
N TYR A 220 -2.33 1.30 -8.77
CA TYR A 220 -2.36 -0.13 -9.11
C TYR A 220 -3.63 -0.78 -8.56
N TYR A 221 -3.98 -1.96 -9.08
CA TYR A 221 -5.21 -2.65 -8.72
C TYR A 221 -4.93 -3.87 -7.85
N GLU A 222 -5.63 -4.01 -6.74
CA GLU A 222 -5.75 -5.28 -6.04
C GLU A 222 -7.05 -5.96 -6.45
N VAL A 223 -6.96 -7.24 -6.85
CA VAL A 223 -8.12 -7.96 -7.37
C VAL A 223 -9.14 -8.19 -6.27
N CYS A 224 -8.71 -8.65 -5.11
CA CYS A 224 -9.60 -8.94 -4.00
C CYS A 224 -8.89 -8.89 -2.66
N ASN A 225 -9.43 -8.12 -1.74
CA ASN A 225 -9.05 -8.14 -0.33
C ASN A 225 -9.46 -9.46 0.33
N GLU A 226 -8.52 -10.11 1.02
CA GLU A 226 -8.72 -11.28 1.88
C GLU A 226 -9.52 -12.44 1.27
N PRO A 227 -9.08 -13.00 0.13
CA PRO A 227 -9.83 -14.04 -0.59
C PRO A 227 -9.73 -15.42 0.07
N TYR A 228 -10.40 -15.65 1.19
CA TYR A 228 -10.23 -16.89 1.95
C TYR A 228 -11.51 -17.53 2.54
N PHE A 229 -12.70 -16.93 2.32
CA PHE A 229 -13.97 -17.56 2.70
C PHE A 229 -14.58 -18.31 1.51
N GLY A 230 -15.24 -19.45 1.81
CA GLY A 230 -15.92 -20.24 0.82
C GLY A 230 -15.09 -21.38 0.23
N ASP A 231 -15.47 -21.80 -0.96
CA ASP A 231 -14.76 -22.83 -1.74
C ASP A 231 -13.46 -22.24 -2.32
N THR A 232 -12.33 -22.63 -1.75
CA THR A 232 -11.01 -22.08 -2.11
C THR A 232 -10.62 -22.32 -3.57
N ILE A 233 -11.14 -23.37 -4.21
CA ILE A 233 -10.89 -23.65 -5.64
C ILE A 233 -11.70 -22.69 -6.49
N ALA A 234 -13.00 -22.58 -6.23
CA ALA A 234 -13.88 -21.67 -6.97
C ALA A 234 -13.46 -20.20 -6.83
N LEU A 235 -13.03 -19.80 -5.62
CA LEU A 235 -12.51 -18.46 -5.36
C LEU A 235 -11.22 -18.20 -6.16
N ARG A 236 -10.29 -19.17 -6.18
CA ARG A 236 -9.05 -19.04 -6.98
C ARG A 236 -9.34 -18.94 -8.49
N GLU A 237 -10.26 -19.75 -9.01
CA GLU A 237 -10.70 -19.68 -10.41
C GLU A 237 -11.28 -18.30 -10.75
N TRP A 238 -12.10 -17.75 -9.86
CA TRP A 238 -12.67 -16.44 -9.99
C TRP A 238 -11.60 -15.33 -9.94
N GLU A 239 -10.63 -15.37 -9.02
CA GLU A 239 -9.53 -14.40 -8.96
C GLU A 239 -8.68 -14.43 -10.24
N VAL A 240 -8.36 -15.62 -10.77
CA VAL A 240 -7.61 -15.76 -12.04
C VAL A 240 -8.42 -15.16 -13.19
N HIS A 241 -9.72 -15.40 -13.23
CA HIS A 241 -10.62 -14.83 -14.22
C HIS A 241 -10.64 -13.29 -14.12
N MET A 242 -10.85 -12.73 -12.93
CA MET A 242 -10.89 -11.26 -12.74
C MET A 242 -9.55 -10.60 -13.03
N THR A 243 -8.43 -11.22 -12.67
CA THR A 243 -7.09 -10.76 -13.07
C THR A 243 -6.97 -10.66 -14.59
N SER A 244 -7.51 -11.64 -15.32
CA SER A 244 -7.54 -11.64 -16.80
C SER A 244 -8.46 -10.53 -17.33
N VAL A 245 -9.60 -10.28 -16.68
CA VAL A 245 -10.51 -9.17 -17.05
C VAL A 245 -9.82 -7.81 -16.94
N VAL A 246 -9.04 -7.59 -15.87
CA VAL A 246 -8.25 -6.36 -15.71
C VAL A 246 -7.21 -6.24 -16.84
N ALA A 247 -6.40 -7.28 -17.04
CA ALA A 247 -5.36 -7.29 -18.07
C ALA A 247 -5.91 -7.11 -19.48
N ASP A 248 -7.07 -7.72 -19.78
CA ASP A 248 -7.75 -7.59 -21.07
C ASP A 248 -8.34 -6.20 -21.27
N ALA A 249 -8.86 -5.57 -20.23
CA ALA A 249 -9.36 -4.20 -20.29
C ALA A 249 -8.24 -3.20 -20.64
N GLU A 250 -7.01 -3.49 -20.22
CA GLU A 250 -5.83 -2.66 -20.52
C GLU A 250 -5.06 -3.11 -21.76
N ARG A 251 -5.52 -4.10 -22.50
CA ARG A 251 -4.76 -4.73 -23.61
C ARG A 251 -4.21 -3.70 -24.59
N ASP A 252 -5.03 -2.72 -24.96
CA ASP A 252 -4.74 -1.71 -25.97
C ASP A 252 -4.20 -0.39 -25.34
N PHE A 253 -4.00 -0.34 -24.03
CA PHE A 253 -3.42 0.84 -23.38
C PHE A 253 -1.92 0.89 -23.62
N THR A 254 -1.41 2.10 -23.90
CA THR A 254 0.04 2.35 -24.02
C THR A 254 0.77 2.03 -22.73
N ASN A 255 0.19 2.45 -21.60
CA ASN A 255 0.70 2.21 -20.27
C ASN A 255 -0.27 1.29 -19.53
N LYS A 256 0.25 0.31 -18.80
CA LYS A 256 -0.53 -0.66 -18.05
C LYS A 256 -0.21 -0.53 -16.57
N HIS A 257 -1.23 -0.70 -15.75
CA HIS A 257 -1.07 -0.68 -14.30
C HIS A 257 -0.63 -2.05 -13.77
N LEU A 258 0.05 -2.04 -12.63
CA LEU A 258 0.37 -3.26 -11.91
C LEU A 258 -0.92 -3.86 -11.32
N ILE A 259 -0.93 -5.18 -11.22
CA ILE A 259 -2.01 -5.94 -10.58
C ILE A 259 -1.42 -6.65 -9.37
N SER A 260 -2.00 -6.45 -8.21
CA SER A 260 -1.66 -7.16 -6.99
C SER A 260 -2.65 -8.27 -6.68
N ASN A 261 -2.16 -9.25 -5.95
CA ASN A 261 -2.95 -10.34 -5.41
C ASN A 261 -2.68 -10.46 -3.91
N ASN A 262 -3.74 -10.44 -3.12
CA ASN A 262 -3.67 -10.70 -1.70
C ASN A 262 -3.53 -12.21 -1.47
N VAL A 263 -2.47 -12.60 -0.77
CA VAL A 263 -2.26 -13.99 -0.36
C VAL A 263 -3.14 -14.27 0.85
N GLN A 264 -3.84 -15.38 0.81
CA GLN A 264 -4.76 -15.79 1.87
C GLN A 264 -4.11 -15.65 3.26
N ASN A 265 -4.81 -15.03 4.20
CA ASN A 265 -4.33 -14.84 5.58
C ASN A 265 -3.82 -16.15 6.20
N PHE A 266 -2.78 -16.03 7.03
CA PHE A 266 -2.06 -17.16 7.66
C PHE A 266 -1.28 -18.06 6.70
N LYS A 267 -1.35 -17.85 5.38
CA LYS A 267 -0.45 -18.48 4.42
C LYS A 267 0.83 -17.66 4.34
N LYS A 268 1.95 -18.35 4.22
CA LYS A 268 3.30 -17.74 4.18
C LYS A 268 3.94 -17.83 2.80
N LEU A 269 3.38 -18.66 1.95
CA LEU A 269 3.89 -18.89 0.61
C LEU A 269 2.87 -18.42 -0.42
N VAL A 270 3.37 -17.77 -1.46
CA VAL A 270 2.64 -17.62 -2.72
C VAL A 270 2.50 -19.03 -3.32
N PRO A 271 1.29 -19.57 -3.43
CA PRO A 271 1.14 -20.99 -3.82
C PRO A 271 1.67 -21.26 -5.22
N GLU A 272 1.42 -20.35 -6.13
CA GLU A 272 1.85 -20.38 -7.53
C GLU A 272 1.71 -18.97 -8.10
N PRO A 273 2.77 -18.38 -8.63
CA PRO A 273 2.70 -17.08 -9.29
C PRO A 273 1.67 -17.11 -10.42
N ARG A 274 0.81 -16.08 -10.46
CA ARG A 274 -0.28 -15.96 -11.43
C ARG A 274 0.12 -15.10 -12.61
N GLN A 275 -0.38 -15.44 -13.78
CA GLN A 275 -0.23 -14.59 -14.96
C GLN A 275 -0.84 -13.20 -14.69
N HIS A 276 -0.18 -12.16 -15.17
CA HIS A 276 -0.54 -10.74 -15.01
C HIS A 276 -0.41 -10.18 -13.60
N VAL A 277 -0.17 -10.98 -12.56
CA VAL A 277 0.10 -10.49 -11.21
C VAL A 277 1.56 -10.07 -11.09
N SER A 278 1.80 -8.90 -10.53
CA SER A 278 3.12 -8.29 -10.36
C SER A 278 3.46 -7.95 -8.92
N ILE A 279 2.51 -8.04 -7.99
CA ILE A 279 2.67 -7.73 -6.56
C ILE A 279 1.96 -8.79 -5.75
N TYR A 280 2.60 -9.28 -4.68
CA TYR A 280 1.97 -10.21 -3.74
C TYR A 280 1.89 -9.56 -2.37
N ASN A 281 0.66 -9.32 -1.91
CA ASN A 281 0.36 -8.74 -0.62
C ASN A 281 0.01 -9.81 0.41
N PHE A 282 0.55 -9.65 1.61
CA PHE A 282 0.20 -10.43 2.78
C PHE A 282 -0.47 -9.53 3.80
N HIS A 283 -1.28 -10.10 4.67
CA HIS A 283 -1.83 -9.43 5.83
C HIS A 283 -1.20 -9.98 7.10
N TYR A 284 -0.89 -9.09 8.05
CA TYR A 284 -0.37 -9.47 9.37
C TYR A 284 0.92 -10.31 9.30
N ALA A 285 1.84 -9.94 8.42
CA ALA A 285 3.06 -10.68 8.11
C ALA A 285 4.16 -10.56 9.20
N GLU A 286 3.80 -10.76 10.46
CA GLU A 286 4.71 -10.75 11.60
C GLU A 286 4.74 -12.12 12.31
N PRO A 287 5.92 -12.74 12.47
CA PRO A 287 7.25 -12.33 11.95
C PRO A 287 7.30 -12.35 10.41
N PRO A 288 8.21 -11.56 9.77
CA PRO A 288 8.19 -11.33 8.31
C PRO A 288 8.77 -12.53 7.51
N VAL A 289 8.46 -13.74 7.93
CA VAL A 289 8.95 -14.98 7.28
C VAL A 289 8.43 -15.12 5.84
N THR A 290 7.36 -14.43 5.50
CA THR A 290 6.79 -14.36 4.15
C THR A 290 7.79 -13.80 3.15
N VAL A 291 8.63 -12.84 3.54
CA VAL A 291 9.63 -12.24 2.66
C VAL A 291 10.69 -13.25 2.24
N PRO A 292 11.49 -13.85 3.14
CA PRO A 292 12.54 -14.80 2.73
C PRO A 292 11.98 -16.05 2.03
N LEU A 293 10.77 -16.50 2.39
CA LEU A 293 10.16 -17.66 1.75
C LEU A 293 9.77 -17.40 0.28
N ASN A 294 9.45 -16.16 -0.10
CA ASN A 294 8.97 -15.80 -1.44
C ASN A 294 9.94 -14.89 -2.22
N TYR A 295 11.06 -14.48 -1.64
CA TYR A 295 12.01 -13.56 -2.25
C TYR A 295 12.52 -14.03 -3.62
N HIS A 296 12.67 -15.35 -3.79
CA HIS A 296 13.09 -15.99 -5.04
C HIS A 296 12.13 -15.75 -6.21
N LEU A 297 10.89 -15.31 -5.96
CA LEU A 297 9.89 -15.02 -6.99
C LEU A 297 10.19 -13.74 -7.77
N ASN A 298 11.05 -12.87 -7.21
CA ASN A 298 11.51 -11.63 -7.86
C ASN A 298 10.36 -10.65 -8.18
N PHE A 299 9.44 -10.50 -7.23
CA PHE A 299 8.34 -9.54 -7.23
C PHE A 299 8.33 -8.71 -5.94
N PRO A 300 7.72 -7.51 -5.95
CA PRO A 300 7.43 -6.79 -4.72
C PRO A 300 6.54 -7.62 -3.80
N LEU A 301 6.95 -7.70 -2.54
CA LEU A 301 6.18 -8.32 -1.47
C LEU A 301 5.69 -7.23 -0.53
N GLY A 302 4.38 -7.23 -0.25
CA GLY A 302 3.73 -6.27 0.63
C GLY A 302 3.18 -6.92 1.89
N ASP A 303 3.18 -6.17 3.00
CA ASP A 303 2.30 -6.33 4.15
C ASP A 303 1.35 -5.14 4.11
N ASN A 304 0.29 -5.25 3.28
CA ASN A 304 -0.57 -4.12 2.95
C ASN A 304 -1.73 -3.94 3.93
N GLU A 305 -1.80 -4.79 4.94
CA GLU A 305 -2.73 -4.62 6.06
C GLU A 305 -2.19 -5.22 7.35
N THR A 306 -2.02 -4.36 8.37
CA THR A 306 -1.91 -4.74 9.78
C THR A 306 -2.67 -3.73 10.63
N GLY A 307 -3.34 -4.15 11.73
CA GLY A 307 -4.16 -3.23 12.49
C GLY A 307 -4.98 -3.86 13.62
N PHE A 308 -4.94 -5.18 13.79
CA PHE A 308 -5.75 -5.91 14.77
C PHE A 308 -4.90 -6.52 15.92
N ARG A 309 -3.86 -5.78 16.36
CA ARG A 309 -2.94 -6.21 17.42
C ARG A 309 -2.97 -5.30 18.65
N GLY A 310 -4.10 -4.60 18.84
CA GLY A 310 -4.31 -3.68 19.97
C GLY A 310 -3.78 -2.27 19.70
N ILE A 311 -3.98 -1.39 20.68
CA ILE A 311 -3.79 0.06 20.54
C ILE A 311 -2.35 0.55 20.76
N GLU A 312 -1.38 -0.35 20.96
CA GLU A 312 0.01 0.00 21.22
C GLU A 312 0.79 0.20 19.91
N GLY A 313 1.07 1.46 19.55
CA GLY A 313 1.74 1.82 18.29
C GLY A 313 3.13 1.18 18.09
N THR A 314 3.84 0.84 19.18
CA THR A 314 5.15 0.19 19.13
C THR A 314 5.14 -1.13 18.34
N ILE A 315 4.04 -1.90 18.41
CA ILE A 315 3.90 -3.17 17.71
C ILE A 315 3.99 -2.93 16.19
N TYR A 316 3.24 -1.98 15.68
CA TYR A 316 3.17 -1.67 14.24
C TYR A 316 4.45 -1.03 13.72
N ARG A 317 5.16 -0.22 14.55
CA ARG A 317 6.50 0.25 14.21
C ARG A 317 7.45 -0.91 14.00
N ILE A 318 7.50 -1.85 14.94
CA ILE A 318 8.37 -3.03 14.86
C ILE A 318 8.03 -3.87 13.62
N GLU A 319 6.75 -4.12 13.34
CA GLU A 319 6.30 -4.83 12.15
C GLU A 319 6.82 -4.18 10.87
N ALA A 320 6.66 -2.86 10.73
CA ALA A 320 7.10 -2.12 9.55
C ALA A 320 8.61 -2.22 9.33
N TRP A 321 9.41 -1.97 10.36
CA TRP A 321 10.85 -2.06 10.28
C TRP A 321 11.31 -3.48 9.91
N ARG A 322 10.80 -4.49 10.60
CA ARG A 322 11.12 -5.89 10.34
C ARG A 322 10.78 -6.29 8.92
N PHE A 323 9.57 -5.95 8.46
CA PHE A 323 9.11 -6.34 7.14
C PHE A 323 9.97 -5.72 6.03
N LEU A 324 10.21 -4.40 6.08
CA LEU A 324 10.98 -3.71 5.04
C LEU A 324 12.47 -4.08 5.08
N LEU A 325 13.07 -4.23 6.26
CA LEU A 325 14.48 -4.64 6.37
C LEU A 325 14.68 -6.13 6.06
N SER A 326 13.62 -6.93 5.97
CA SER A 326 13.68 -8.29 5.41
C SER A 326 13.63 -8.33 3.88
N GLY A 327 13.48 -7.18 3.21
CA GLY A 327 13.38 -7.05 1.74
C GLY A 327 11.95 -6.88 1.21
N GLY A 328 10.99 -6.55 2.07
CA GLY A 328 9.65 -6.13 1.65
C GLY A 328 9.67 -4.78 0.94
N ALA A 329 8.67 -4.53 0.09
CA ALA A 329 8.57 -3.32 -0.73
C ALA A 329 7.38 -2.43 -0.38
N LEU A 330 6.43 -2.95 0.37
CA LEU A 330 5.22 -2.25 0.76
C LEU A 330 4.84 -2.64 2.19
N PHE A 331 4.51 -1.63 3.00
CA PHE A 331 3.92 -1.82 4.32
C PHE A 331 2.79 -0.82 4.52
N ASN A 332 1.63 -1.28 4.97
CA ASN A 332 0.51 -0.41 5.31
C ASN A 332 -0.13 -0.81 6.64
N HIS A 333 -0.31 0.17 7.50
CA HIS A 333 -0.97 0.05 8.78
C HIS A 333 -2.39 0.62 8.71
N LEU A 334 -3.39 -0.09 9.26
CA LEU A 334 -4.73 0.45 9.51
C LEU A 334 -4.68 1.42 10.68
N ASP A 335 -4.91 2.69 10.40
CA ASP A 335 -4.82 3.78 11.37
C ASP A 335 -6.21 4.24 11.81
N TYR A 336 -6.65 3.76 12.97
CA TYR A 336 -7.97 4.05 13.53
C TYR A 336 -8.11 5.48 14.11
N SER A 337 -7.09 6.32 13.97
CA SER A 337 -7.21 7.75 14.28
C SER A 337 -7.86 8.56 13.17
N PHE A 338 -7.96 8.03 11.96
CA PHE A 338 -8.72 8.62 10.86
C PHE A 338 -10.18 8.19 10.92
N THR A 339 -11.08 9.15 11.00
CA THR A 339 -12.53 8.94 11.06
C THR A 339 -13.25 10.01 10.24
N THR A 340 -14.54 9.89 10.00
CA THR A 340 -15.36 10.94 9.34
C THR A 340 -15.53 12.23 10.15
N GLU A 341 -15.06 12.27 11.40
CA GLU A 341 -15.04 13.47 12.26
C GLU A 341 -13.63 14.00 12.45
N ASN A 342 -12.61 13.20 12.13
CA ASN A 342 -11.19 13.49 12.34
C ASN A 342 -10.39 12.96 11.15
N GLU A 343 -10.63 13.49 9.95
CA GLU A 343 -9.98 13.04 8.72
C GLU A 343 -8.51 13.45 8.66
N ASP A 344 -8.07 14.33 9.55
CA ASP A 344 -6.66 14.69 9.81
C ASP A 344 -5.94 13.69 10.73
N GLY A 345 -6.62 12.60 11.13
CA GLY A 345 -6.05 11.60 12.03
C GLY A 345 -5.82 12.09 13.45
N SER A 346 -6.60 13.07 13.90
CA SER A 346 -6.55 13.60 15.27
C SER A 346 -7.42 12.83 16.28
N ASN A 347 -8.21 11.85 15.83
CA ASN A 347 -8.99 11.01 16.75
C ASN A 347 -8.05 10.25 17.70
N VAL A 348 -8.40 10.30 18.99
CA VAL A 348 -7.68 9.53 20.02
C VAL A 348 -8.27 8.12 20.08
N VAL A 349 -7.49 7.15 19.63
CA VAL A 349 -7.90 5.74 19.64
C VAL A 349 -8.12 5.27 21.09
N GLN A 350 -9.32 4.75 21.36
CA GLN A 350 -9.75 4.38 22.69
C GLN A 350 -9.43 2.90 22.99
N LYS A 351 -9.28 2.60 24.29
CA LYS A 351 -9.19 1.20 24.73
C LYS A 351 -10.42 0.41 24.26
N GLY A 352 -10.16 -0.74 23.64
CA GLY A 352 -11.18 -1.60 23.05
C GLY A 352 -11.38 -1.42 21.56
N GLU A 353 -10.67 -0.46 20.91
CA GLU A 353 -10.49 -0.49 19.47
C GLU A 353 -9.55 -1.66 19.09
N PRO A 354 -9.69 -2.23 17.90
CA PRO A 354 -8.89 -3.40 17.48
C PRO A 354 -7.43 -3.07 17.22
N GLY A 355 -7.12 -1.85 16.83
CA GLY A 355 -5.78 -1.41 16.45
C GLY A 355 -5.41 -0.02 16.94
N ALA A 356 -4.18 0.39 16.63
CA ALA A 356 -3.63 1.69 16.99
C ALA A 356 -3.94 2.76 15.91
N GLY A 357 -3.50 3.97 16.19
CA GLY A 357 -3.49 5.08 15.26
C GLY A 357 -3.13 6.36 15.98
N SER A 358 -2.23 7.13 15.40
CA SER A 358 -1.88 8.46 15.90
C SER A 358 -0.88 9.15 15.00
N ARG A 359 -0.82 10.49 15.07
CA ARG A 359 0.25 11.24 14.42
C ARG A 359 1.65 10.82 14.89
N ALA A 360 1.81 10.52 16.18
CA ALA A 360 3.08 10.05 16.72
C ALA A 360 3.55 8.73 16.08
N LEU A 361 2.66 7.81 15.77
CA LEU A 361 3.00 6.59 15.06
C LEU A 361 3.36 6.87 13.59
N ARG A 362 2.62 7.74 12.90
CA ARG A 362 2.93 8.16 11.52
C ARG A 362 4.30 8.84 11.42
N GLU A 363 4.69 9.67 12.41
CA GLU A 363 6.05 10.25 12.46
C GLU A 363 7.13 9.17 12.65
N GLN A 364 6.84 8.05 13.33
CA GLN A 364 7.77 6.92 13.43
C GLN A 364 7.90 6.18 12.09
N PHE A 365 6.83 6.05 11.31
CA PHE A 365 6.93 5.55 9.94
C PHE A 365 7.70 6.50 9.01
N LYS A 366 7.63 7.81 9.24
CA LYS A 366 8.48 8.79 8.53
C LYS A 366 9.97 8.59 8.82
N ILE A 367 10.33 8.21 10.04
CA ILE A 367 11.72 7.86 10.38
C ILE A 367 12.17 6.64 9.56
N LEU A 368 11.34 5.60 9.50
CA LEU A 368 11.59 4.44 8.66
C LEU A 368 11.74 4.80 7.19
N ALA A 369 10.83 5.61 6.66
CA ALA A 369 10.89 6.08 5.27
C ALA A 369 12.20 6.83 4.98
N GLY A 370 12.61 7.72 5.87
CA GLY A 370 13.90 8.44 5.78
C GLY A 370 15.10 7.50 5.83
N PHE A 371 15.07 6.50 6.71
CA PHE A 371 16.12 5.49 6.80
C PHE A 371 16.24 4.71 5.48
N MET A 372 15.12 4.19 4.95
CA MET A 372 15.10 3.45 3.67
C MET A 372 15.56 4.33 2.49
N GLN A 373 15.13 5.59 2.42
CA GLN A 373 15.56 6.55 1.38
C GLN A 373 17.06 6.87 1.48
N SER A 374 17.68 6.74 2.64
CA SER A 374 19.12 6.92 2.80
C SER A 374 19.96 5.78 2.22
N LEU A 375 19.32 4.68 1.81
CA LEU A 375 19.95 3.47 1.30
C LEU A 375 19.84 3.42 -0.24
N ASN A 376 20.81 2.79 -0.87
CA ASN A 376 20.71 2.37 -2.27
C ASN A 376 20.06 0.98 -2.35
N PHE A 377 18.82 0.85 -1.85
CA PHE A 377 18.15 -0.43 -1.63
C PHE A 377 17.98 -1.26 -2.91
N ILE A 378 18.01 -0.63 -4.08
CA ILE A 378 17.98 -1.33 -5.38
C ILE A 378 19.18 -2.27 -5.55
N ASN A 379 20.33 -1.92 -5.00
CA ASN A 379 21.55 -2.73 -5.04
C ASN A 379 21.74 -3.60 -3.78
N MET A 380 20.74 -3.63 -2.90
CA MET A 380 20.81 -4.38 -1.66
C MET A 380 20.00 -5.68 -1.73
N LYS A 381 20.38 -6.64 -0.93
CA LYS A 381 19.69 -7.91 -0.72
C LYS A 381 19.51 -8.18 0.78
N PRO A 382 18.52 -8.99 1.18
CA PRO A 382 18.37 -9.43 2.57
C PRO A 382 19.63 -10.10 3.11
N ILE A 383 19.91 -9.89 4.39
CA ILE A 383 21.03 -10.56 5.10
C ILE A 383 20.66 -12.00 5.43
N GLY A 384 21.72 -12.84 5.58
CA GLY A 384 21.63 -14.18 6.15
C GLY A 384 22.59 -14.32 7.35
N ASP A 385 22.61 -15.51 7.96
CA ASP A 385 23.44 -15.82 9.13
C ASP A 385 24.96 -15.73 8.83
N GLU A 386 25.34 -15.79 7.56
CA GLU A 386 26.71 -15.59 7.09
C GLU A 386 27.17 -14.13 7.15
N ILE A 387 26.23 -13.19 7.30
CA ILE A 387 26.48 -11.74 7.35
C ILE A 387 26.34 -11.18 8.76
N VAL A 388 25.30 -11.59 9.51
CA VAL A 388 25.03 -11.08 10.85
C VAL A 388 24.66 -12.20 11.81
N LYS A 389 25.24 -12.15 13.04
CA LYS A 389 24.86 -12.98 14.17
C LYS A 389 24.44 -12.11 15.34
N VAL A 390 23.42 -12.52 16.06
CA VAL A 390 22.95 -11.83 17.26
C VAL A 390 23.33 -12.66 18.48
N SER A 391 24.12 -12.08 19.39
CA SER A 391 24.60 -12.74 20.60
C SER A 391 23.73 -12.42 21.83
N THR A 392 22.79 -11.48 21.72
CA THR A 392 21.89 -11.10 22.82
C THR A 392 20.64 -11.96 22.83
N ASP A 393 20.36 -12.61 23.95
CA ASP A 393 19.18 -13.46 24.12
C ASP A 393 17.88 -12.67 23.87
N GLY A 394 16.95 -13.27 23.12
CA GLY A 394 15.66 -12.66 22.81
C GLY A 394 15.69 -11.51 21.80
N ALA A 395 16.88 -11.15 21.28
CA ALA A 395 17.01 -10.20 20.20
C ALA A 395 16.93 -10.89 18.83
N SER A 396 16.40 -10.16 17.84
CA SER A 396 16.45 -10.53 16.42
C SER A 396 17.10 -9.44 15.60
N ALA A 397 17.60 -9.79 14.41
CA ALA A 397 18.11 -8.85 13.43
C ALA A 397 17.51 -9.16 12.07
N GLU A 398 16.99 -8.15 11.43
CA GLU A 398 16.65 -8.11 10.01
C GLU A 398 17.52 -7.05 9.33
N GLY A 399 17.82 -7.19 8.04
CA GLY A 399 18.65 -6.19 7.38
C GLY A 399 18.84 -6.42 5.89
N LEU A 400 19.37 -5.36 5.26
CA LEU A 400 19.74 -5.33 3.85
C LEU A 400 21.24 -5.05 3.72
N VAL A 401 21.88 -5.63 2.71
CA VAL A 401 23.30 -5.44 2.43
C VAL A 401 23.57 -5.12 0.97
N GLU A 402 24.32 -4.05 0.72
CA GLU A 402 25.06 -3.81 -0.52
C GLU A 402 26.48 -4.34 -0.31
N ASP A 403 26.80 -5.49 -0.92
CA ASP A 403 28.02 -6.24 -0.67
C ASP A 403 29.27 -5.36 -0.70
N GLY A 404 30.03 -5.39 0.39
CA GLY A 404 31.27 -4.67 0.55
C GLY A 404 31.16 -3.15 0.74
N LYS A 405 29.94 -2.59 0.82
CA LYS A 405 29.72 -1.13 0.90
C LYS A 405 28.86 -0.70 2.08
N VAL A 406 27.63 -1.24 2.20
CA VAL A 406 26.64 -0.79 3.18
C VAL A 406 25.89 -1.98 3.78
N TRP A 407 25.71 -1.96 5.08
CA TRP A 407 24.85 -2.86 5.85
C TRP A 407 23.83 -2.01 6.60
N ALA A 408 22.57 -2.25 6.36
CA ALA A 408 21.46 -1.64 7.07
C ALA A 408 20.80 -2.70 7.93
N LEU A 409 20.89 -2.58 9.24
CA LEU A 409 20.41 -3.58 10.19
C LEU A 409 19.36 -2.97 11.10
N TYR A 410 18.37 -3.76 11.44
CA TYR A 410 17.36 -3.46 12.43
C TYR A 410 17.38 -4.52 13.52
N LEU A 411 17.41 -4.11 14.77
CA LEU A 411 17.44 -4.97 15.95
C LEU A 411 16.17 -4.75 16.76
N SER A 412 15.53 -5.84 17.16
CA SER A 412 14.39 -5.79 18.08
C SER A 412 14.53 -6.81 19.20
N VAL A 413 13.98 -6.47 20.37
CA VAL A 413 13.96 -7.32 21.57
C VAL A 413 12.55 -7.47 22.11
N LYS A 414 12.25 -8.62 22.70
CA LYS A 414 10.96 -8.87 23.34
C LYS A 414 10.81 -8.14 24.67
N ASP A 415 11.92 -7.85 25.34
CA ASP A 415 11.93 -7.25 26.67
C ASP A 415 11.37 -5.82 26.68
N THR A 416 10.84 -5.44 27.84
CA THR A 416 10.27 -4.12 28.10
C THR A 416 11.24 -3.19 28.85
N ILE A 417 12.43 -3.66 29.14
CA ILE A 417 13.48 -2.93 29.85
C ILE A 417 14.51 -2.43 28.82
N SER A 418 15.07 -1.26 29.08
CA SER A 418 16.18 -0.72 28.29
C SER A 418 17.35 -1.70 28.28
N THR A 419 17.91 -1.95 27.12
CA THR A 419 18.97 -2.95 26.92
C THR A 419 20.00 -2.48 25.90
N THR A 420 21.08 -3.22 25.78
CA THR A 420 22.05 -3.12 24.69
C THR A 420 22.17 -4.46 24.00
N SER A 421 22.30 -4.47 22.69
CA SER A 421 22.54 -5.71 21.93
C SER A 421 23.98 -5.81 21.46
N VAL A 422 24.47 -7.04 21.46
CA VAL A 422 25.76 -7.40 20.85
C VAL A 422 25.49 -8.18 19.59
N ILE A 423 26.01 -7.68 18.48
CA ILE A 423 25.95 -8.32 17.17
C ILE A 423 27.37 -8.56 16.63
N GLU A 424 27.51 -9.56 15.81
CA GLU A 424 28.72 -9.78 15.01
C GLU A 424 28.36 -9.61 13.55
N VAL A 425 29.10 -8.73 12.87
CA VAL A 425 28.85 -8.44 11.43
C VAL A 425 30.11 -8.86 10.65
N ASN A 426 29.93 -9.68 9.63
CA ASN A 426 31.00 -10.10 8.75
C ASN A 426 31.32 -9.01 7.74
N LEU A 427 32.43 -8.32 7.94
CA LEU A 427 32.84 -7.14 7.16
C LEU A 427 34.16 -7.40 6.43
N PRO A 428 34.32 -6.92 5.19
CA PRO A 428 35.65 -6.88 4.55
C PRO A 428 36.65 -6.02 5.34
N ALA A 429 37.95 -6.18 5.04
CA ALA A 429 38.95 -5.28 5.60
C ALA A 429 38.70 -3.83 5.20
N GLY A 430 38.83 -2.88 6.14
CA GLY A 430 38.60 -1.47 5.92
C GLY A 430 38.26 -0.66 7.16
N SER A 431 37.83 0.56 6.96
CA SER A 431 37.30 1.43 8.01
C SER A 431 35.79 1.67 7.78
N TYR A 432 35.05 1.89 8.84
CA TYR A 432 33.59 1.94 8.81
C TYR A 432 33.06 3.12 9.61
N LYS A 433 32.03 3.76 9.05
CA LYS A 433 31.15 4.68 9.76
C LYS A 433 29.87 3.94 10.09
N MET A 434 29.45 3.97 11.35
CA MET A 434 28.19 3.45 11.82
C MET A 434 27.30 4.60 12.27
N THR A 435 26.03 4.54 11.93
CA THR A 435 25.03 5.51 12.39
C THR A 435 23.86 4.75 12.97
N TRP A 436 23.76 4.75 14.29
CA TRP A 436 22.64 4.17 15.01
C TRP A 436 21.46 5.15 14.97
N VAL A 437 20.27 4.65 14.80
CA VAL A 437 19.02 5.43 14.70
C VAL A 437 18.02 4.89 15.72
N ASP A 438 17.60 5.74 16.63
CA ASP A 438 16.46 5.47 17.49
C ASP A 438 15.18 5.49 16.64
N THR A 439 14.52 4.35 16.52
CA THR A 439 13.38 4.16 15.62
C THR A 439 12.13 4.93 16.04
N LYS A 440 12.05 5.38 17.29
CA LYS A 440 10.94 6.14 17.86
C LYS A 440 11.11 7.65 17.68
N THR A 441 12.34 8.15 17.81
CA THR A 441 12.63 9.58 17.84
C THR A 441 13.39 10.09 16.63
N GLY A 442 14.04 9.18 15.86
CA GLY A 442 14.93 9.52 14.75
C GLY A 442 16.30 10.07 15.21
N ALA A 443 16.59 10.03 16.52
CA ALA A 443 17.90 10.48 17.02
C ALA A 443 19.02 9.58 16.49
N GLU A 444 20.09 10.22 15.99
CA GLU A 444 21.24 9.53 15.43
C GLU A 444 22.43 9.55 16.39
N THR A 445 23.09 8.41 16.54
CA THR A 445 24.36 8.26 17.29
C THR A 445 25.43 7.75 16.34
N PRO A 446 26.37 8.61 15.90
CA PRO A 446 27.48 8.21 15.03
C PRO A 446 28.58 7.49 15.80
N GLU A 447 29.18 6.48 15.16
CA GLU A 447 30.34 5.75 15.64
C GLU A 447 31.27 5.46 14.46
N SER A 448 32.56 5.23 14.72
CA SER A 448 33.53 4.87 13.69
C SER A 448 34.41 3.71 14.17
N HIS A 449 34.70 2.78 13.27
CA HIS A 449 35.61 1.71 13.49
C HIS A 449 36.71 1.75 12.41
N ASN A 450 37.97 1.91 12.81
CA ASN A 450 39.07 2.09 11.90
C ASN A 450 39.99 0.80 11.87
N GLY A 451 40.42 0.44 10.66
CA GLY A 451 41.46 -0.58 10.49
C GLY A 451 41.01 -2.01 10.80
N HIS A 452 39.75 -2.36 10.48
CA HIS A 452 39.26 -3.75 10.54
C HIS A 452 40.03 -4.62 9.53
N ASN A 453 40.48 -5.80 9.99
CA ASN A 453 41.30 -6.73 9.18
C ASN A 453 40.46 -7.65 8.28
N GLY A 454 39.12 -7.56 8.32
CA GLY A 454 38.19 -8.47 7.68
C GLY A 454 37.71 -9.60 8.59
N GLY A 455 36.54 -10.16 8.27
CA GLY A 455 35.87 -11.19 9.08
C GLY A 455 34.83 -10.61 10.05
N TRP A 456 34.59 -11.30 11.16
CA TRP A 456 33.57 -10.93 12.12
C TRP A 456 34.00 -9.75 13.00
N LEU A 457 33.25 -8.65 12.97
CA LEU A 457 33.41 -7.52 13.86
C LEU A 457 32.29 -7.55 14.91
N GLN A 458 32.68 -7.62 16.19
CA GLN A 458 31.70 -7.47 17.27
C GLN A 458 31.38 -6.02 17.51
N ILE A 459 30.08 -5.71 17.51
CA ILE A 459 29.52 -4.35 17.66
C ILE A 459 28.50 -4.39 18.81
N LYS A 460 28.59 -3.40 19.71
CA LYS A 460 27.63 -3.22 20.79
C LYS A 460 26.76 -2.00 20.48
N SER A 461 25.43 -2.17 20.52
CA SER A 461 24.52 -1.04 20.31
C SER A 461 24.59 -0.01 21.44
N PRO A 462 24.18 1.24 21.20
CA PRO A 462 23.72 2.11 22.26
C PRO A 462 22.59 1.45 23.07
N GLU A 463 22.29 2.03 24.23
CA GLU A 463 21.12 1.60 25.01
C GLU A 463 19.82 1.97 24.27
N TYR A 464 18.89 1.03 24.19
CA TYR A 464 17.61 1.23 23.49
C TYR A 464 16.46 0.50 24.18
N LEU A 465 15.23 0.94 23.89
CA LEU A 465 14.01 0.29 24.36
C LEU A 465 13.26 -0.28 23.17
N LYS A 466 13.07 -1.60 23.16
CA LYS A 466 12.38 -2.40 22.14
C LYS A 466 13.11 -2.58 20.83
N ASP A 467 13.58 -1.51 20.18
CA ASP A 467 14.13 -1.60 18.82
C ASP A 467 15.07 -0.44 18.48
N ILE A 468 16.05 -0.72 17.64
CA ILE A 468 17.04 0.23 17.14
C ILE A 468 17.50 -0.18 15.74
N ALA A 469 17.87 0.78 14.90
CA ALA A 469 18.48 0.50 13.60
C ALA A 469 19.92 1.00 13.52
N VAL A 470 20.72 0.42 12.61
CA VAL A 470 22.06 0.90 12.31
C VAL A 470 22.36 0.82 10.82
N LYS A 471 22.96 1.88 10.28
CA LYS A 471 23.60 1.89 8.97
C LYS A 471 25.12 1.85 9.14
N ILE A 472 25.74 0.81 8.61
CA ILE A 472 27.20 0.62 8.59
C ILE A 472 27.66 0.89 7.16
N SER A 473 28.53 1.87 6.97
CA SER A 473 29.06 2.24 5.65
C SER A 473 30.57 2.12 5.64
N LYS A 474 31.14 1.44 4.65
CA LYS A 474 32.58 1.37 4.46
C LYS A 474 33.11 2.75 4.05
N ILE A 475 34.16 3.20 4.74
CA ILE A 475 34.88 4.42 4.38
C ILE A 475 35.99 4.01 3.40
N ASN A 476 36.08 4.68 2.27
CA ASN A 476 37.08 4.43 1.23
C ASN A 476 38.47 4.87 1.69
#